data_04f0e82f002c0fc55db6a6c7451e6642
#
_entry.id   04f0e82f002c0fc55db6a6c7451e6642
#
_cell.length_a   1.000
_cell.length_b   1.000
_cell.length_c   1.000
_cell.angle_alpha   90.00
_cell.angle_beta   90.00
_cell.angle_gamma   90.00
#
_symmetry.space_group_name_H-M   'P 1'
#
loop_
_entity.id
_entity.type
_entity.pdbx_description
1 polymer ?
#
loop_
_entity_poly.entity_id
_entity_poly.type
_entity_poly.pdbx_seq_one_letter_code
_entity_poly.pdbx_strand_id
1 'polypeptide(L)'
;PCLEIQKNPEEAYRYTARGNLVAVVTNGTAVLGLGNIGALAGKPVMEGKGNLFKQFADLDVFDLEVGSESPDDVIRFCQLLEPTVGGINLEDIKAPDCFYIEETLRKTMKIPVFHDDQHGTAIISGAALLNALDVVEKRIEDVRVVFSGAGASAIATASHYVRLGVRLEHIIMCDKSGVIWAGRPEHMDPYKAQFANDTPARTLLEALAGADVFVGLSAAGAMSGEMVAAMGANPIIFALANPMPEILPEQVRAVRDDAIVATGRSDYPNQVNNVLGFPFIFRGALDARATEVNEEMKMA
;
A
#
# COMPACT_ATOMS: atom_id res chain seq x y z
N PRO A 1 -19.44 31.09 -16.45
CA PRO A 1 -18.63 29.89 -16.20
C PRO A 1 -18.74 28.86 -17.31
N CYS A 2 -19.93 28.34 -17.65
CA CYS A 2 -20.08 27.24 -18.60
C CYS A 2 -19.44 27.53 -19.99
N LEU A 3 -19.65 28.70 -20.56
CA LEU A 3 -19.05 29.09 -21.83
C LEU A 3 -17.53 29.29 -21.75
N GLU A 4 -17.03 29.70 -20.58
CA GLU A 4 -15.58 29.81 -20.36
C GLU A 4 -14.93 28.42 -20.27
N ILE A 5 -15.55 27.49 -19.54
CA ILE A 5 -15.09 26.09 -19.45
C ILE A 5 -15.19 25.41 -20.83
N GLN A 6 -16.23 25.68 -21.60
CA GLN A 6 -16.35 25.14 -22.96
C GLN A 6 -15.21 25.59 -23.88
N LYS A 7 -14.77 26.86 -23.76
CA LYS A 7 -13.64 27.40 -24.54
C LYS A 7 -12.27 26.88 -24.02
N ASN A 8 -12.13 26.78 -22.70
CA ASN A 8 -10.91 26.34 -22.05
C ASN A 8 -11.27 25.40 -20.86
N PRO A 9 -11.13 24.08 -21.01
CA PRO A 9 -11.45 23.10 -19.95
C PRO A 9 -10.74 23.35 -18.62
N GLU A 10 -9.56 23.98 -18.61
CA GLU A 10 -8.81 24.32 -17.39
C GLU A 10 -9.55 25.28 -16.47
N GLU A 11 -10.48 26.08 -17.01
CA GLU A 11 -11.34 26.97 -16.23
C GLU A 11 -12.29 26.20 -15.29
N ALA A 12 -12.47 24.88 -15.48
CA ALA A 12 -13.21 24.03 -14.55
C ALA A 12 -12.62 24.07 -13.14
N TYR A 13 -11.32 24.13 -13.01
CA TYR A 13 -10.63 24.22 -11.70
C TYR A 13 -10.88 25.56 -10.98
N ARG A 14 -11.24 26.61 -11.73
CA ARG A 14 -11.54 27.93 -11.18
C ARG A 14 -13.01 28.10 -10.83
N TYR A 15 -13.91 27.55 -11.62
CA TYR A 15 -15.34 27.78 -11.52
C TYR A 15 -16.14 26.68 -10.85
N THR A 16 -15.50 25.56 -10.53
CA THR A 16 -16.15 24.39 -9.92
C THR A 16 -15.33 23.83 -8.75
N ALA A 17 -15.91 22.88 -8.01
CA ALA A 17 -15.23 22.16 -6.94
C ALA A 17 -14.24 21.08 -7.44
N ARG A 18 -14.10 20.88 -8.77
CA ARG A 18 -13.29 19.80 -9.36
C ARG A 18 -11.85 19.76 -8.81
N GLY A 19 -11.24 20.93 -8.59
CA GLY A 19 -9.88 21.05 -8.07
C GLY A 19 -9.71 20.65 -6.60
N ASN A 20 -10.81 20.39 -5.89
CA ASN A 20 -10.80 19.96 -4.48
C ASN A 20 -11.59 18.68 -4.23
N LEU A 21 -11.93 17.94 -5.29
CA LEU A 21 -12.81 16.78 -5.20
C LEU A 21 -12.10 15.51 -5.65
N VAL A 22 -12.05 14.50 -4.77
CA VAL A 22 -11.51 13.17 -5.04
C VAL A 22 -12.64 12.15 -5.05
N ALA A 23 -12.62 11.20 -5.98
CA ALA A 23 -13.44 10.00 -5.89
C ALA A 23 -12.66 8.88 -5.18
N VAL A 24 -13.26 8.30 -4.15
CA VAL A 24 -12.82 7.02 -3.58
C VAL A 24 -13.65 5.93 -4.25
N VAL A 25 -13.01 5.08 -5.04
CA VAL A 25 -13.69 4.06 -5.85
C VAL A 25 -13.30 2.67 -5.38
N THR A 26 -14.31 1.85 -5.10
CA THR A 26 -14.15 0.45 -4.68
C THR A 26 -15.14 -0.47 -5.38
N ASN A 27 -14.82 -1.76 -5.47
CA ASN A 27 -15.81 -2.80 -5.71
C ASN A 27 -15.95 -3.78 -4.53
N GLY A 28 -15.27 -3.49 -3.41
CA GLY A 28 -15.37 -4.25 -2.15
C GLY A 28 -14.84 -5.67 -2.21
N THR A 29 -13.90 -5.96 -3.12
CA THR A 29 -13.37 -7.32 -3.34
C THR A 29 -12.18 -7.68 -2.45
N ALA A 30 -11.59 -6.70 -1.73
CA ALA A 30 -10.48 -6.92 -0.80
C ALA A 30 -10.54 -5.99 0.41
N VAL A 31 -11.71 -5.88 1.04
CA VAL A 31 -11.92 -5.00 2.21
C VAL A 31 -11.07 -5.48 3.38
N LEU A 32 -10.33 -4.56 3.97
CA LEU A 32 -9.31 -4.80 4.97
C LEU A 32 -9.85 -5.66 6.15
N GLY A 33 -9.23 -6.83 6.36
CA GLY A 33 -9.59 -7.78 7.41
C GLY A 33 -10.87 -8.59 7.15
N LEU A 34 -11.65 -8.27 6.10
CA LEU A 34 -12.94 -8.89 5.80
C LEU A 34 -12.96 -9.63 4.44
N GLY A 35 -12.04 -9.28 3.53
CA GLY A 35 -11.93 -9.90 2.21
C GLY A 35 -13.01 -9.41 1.23
N ASN A 36 -13.49 -10.31 0.37
CA ASN A 36 -14.55 -9.99 -0.60
C ASN A 36 -15.92 -9.98 0.07
N ILE A 37 -16.37 -8.81 0.49
CA ILE A 37 -17.71 -8.61 1.09
C ILE A 37 -18.66 -7.86 0.15
N GLY A 38 -18.18 -7.47 -1.04
CA GLY A 38 -18.93 -6.75 -2.06
C GLY A 38 -19.01 -5.24 -1.80
N ALA A 39 -19.33 -4.52 -2.85
CA ALA A 39 -19.32 -3.07 -2.91
C ALA A 39 -20.18 -2.41 -1.81
N LEU A 40 -21.43 -2.83 -1.67
CA LEU A 40 -22.36 -2.23 -0.70
C LEU A 40 -21.90 -2.39 0.76
N ALA A 41 -21.36 -3.55 1.13
CA ALA A 41 -20.90 -3.79 2.49
C ALA A 41 -19.56 -3.04 2.78
N GLY A 42 -18.80 -2.70 1.76
CA GLY A 42 -17.59 -1.87 1.87
C GLY A 42 -17.86 -0.37 2.13
N LYS A 43 -19.10 0.10 1.88
CA LYS A 43 -19.43 1.54 1.96
C LYS A 43 -19.02 2.23 3.27
N PRO A 44 -19.23 1.68 4.48
CA PRO A 44 -18.81 2.36 5.71
C PRO A 44 -17.29 2.63 5.77
N VAL A 45 -16.47 1.77 5.17
CA VAL A 45 -15.01 1.95 5.08
C VAL A 45 -14.70 3.12 4.15
N MET A 46 -15.40 3.22 3.02
CA MET A 46 -15.20 4.30 2.04
C MET A 46 -15.64 5.67 2.57
N GLU A 47 -16.76 5.72 3.30
CA GLU A 47 -17.17 6.94 4.03
C GLU A 47 -16.11 7.34 5.08
N GLY A 48 -15.55 6.36 5.81
CA GLY A 48 -14.43 6.58 6.72
C GLY A 48 -13.21 7.15 5.99
N LYS A 49 -12.87 6.60 4.83
CA LYS A 49 -11.78 7.12 3.98
C LYS A 49 -12.01 8.57 3.55
N GLY A 50 -13.24 8.90 3.14
CA GLY A 50 -13.65 10.27 2.82
C GLY A 50 -13.47 11.24 3.98
N ASN A 51 -13.84 10.82 5.20
CA ASN A 51 -13.62 11.61 6.41
C ASN A 51 -12.14 11.91 6.67
N LEU A 52 -11.25 10.94 6.43
CA LEU A 52 -9.80 11.15 6.59
C LEU A 52 -9.25 12.15 5.57
N PHE A 53 -9.67 12.07 4.31
CA PHE A 53 -9.34 13.08 3.29
C PHE A 53 -9.77 14.48 3.72
N LYS A 54 -11.01 14.63 4.22
CA LYS A 54 -11.53 15.92 4.65
C LYS A 54 -10.80 16.45 5.88
N GLN A 55 -10.59 15.59 6.88
CA GLN A 55 -9.99 15.99 8.15
C GLN A 55 -8.52 16.41 8.00
N PHE A 56 -7.73 15.68 7.20
CA PHE A 56 -6.29 15.87 7.15
C PHE A 56 -5.81 16.76 6.00
N ALA A 57 -6.58 16.85 4.91
CA ALA A 57 -6.16 17.58 3.72
C ALA A 57 -7.22 18.57 3.20
N ASP A 58 -8.35 18.70 3.89
CA ASP A 58 -9.50 19.53 3.47
C ASP A 58 -9.97 19.22 2.04
N LEU A 59 -9.90 17.94 1.63
CA LEU A 59 -10.39 17.46 0.34
C LEU A 59 -11.82 16.94 0.47
N ASP A 60 -12.66 17.34 -0.46
CA ASP A 60 -14.01 16.81 -0.59
C ASP A 60 -13.96 15.45 -1.29
N VAL A 61 -14.84 14.54 -0.89
CA VAL A 61 -14.84 13.17 -1.41
C VAL A 61 -16.23 12.75 -1.83
N PHE A 62 -16.30 12.07 -2.98
CA PHE A 62 -17.38 11.14 -3.29
C PHE A 62 -16.86 9.71 -3.11
N ASP A 63 -17.45 8.96 -2.20
CA ASP A 63 -17.27 7.52 -2.07
C ASP A 63 -18.23 6.81 -3.02
N LEU A 64 -17.68 5.97 -3.90
CA LEU A 64 -18.40 5.40 -5.05
C LEU A 64 -18.15 3.89 -5.11
N GLU A 65 -19.18 3.13 -4.75
CA GLU A 65 -19.17 1.68 -4.71
C GLU A 65 -19.67 1.11 -6.03
N VAL A 66 -18.78 0.47 -6.79
CA VAL A 66 -19.08 -0.11 -8.11
C VAL A 66 -19.63 -1.53 -7.95
N GLY A 67 -20.88 -1.75 -8.30
CA GLY A 67 -21.58 -3.03 -8.19
C GLY A 67 -21.18 -4.06 -9.26
N SER A 68 -19.88 -4.19 -9.53
CA SER A 68 -19.33 -5.16 -10.48
C SER A 68 -17.96 -5.66 -10.01
N GLU A 69 -17.71 -6.97 -10.17
CA GLU A 69 -16.38 -7.56 -9.96
C GLU A 69 -15.51 -7.53 -11.24
N SER A 70 -16.07 -7.11 -12.39
CA SER A 70 -15.32 -7.00 -13.64
C SER A 70 -14.33 -5.82 -13.57
N PRO A 71 -13.02 -6.03 -13.78
CA PRO A 71 -12.05 -4.95 -13.86
C PRO A 71 -12.39 -3.92 -14.93
N ASP A 72 -12.90 -4.36 -16.09
CA ASP A 72 -13.24 -3.48 -17.21
C ASP A 72 -14.41 -2.55 -16.87
N ASP A 73 -15.38 -3.00 -16.06
CA ASP A 73 -16.47 -2.16 -15.60
C ASP A 73 -15.97 -1.06 -14.64
N VAL A 74 -15.05 -1.40 -13.74
CA VAL A 74 -14.41 -0.42 -12.85
C VAL A 74 -13.60 0.60 -13.67
N ILE A 75 -12.83 0.15 -14.65
CA ILE A 75 -12.06 1.01 -15.55
C ILE A 75 -13.02 1.96 -16.29
N ARG A 76 -14.07 1.40 -16.91
CA ARG A 76 -15.04 2.19 -17.65
C ARG A 76 -15.76 3.20 -16.78
N PHE A 77 -16.14 2.82 -15.57
CA PHE A 77 -16.75 3.71 -14.59
C PHE A 77 -15.83 4.90 -14.26
N CYS A 78 -14.57 4.65 -13.92
CA CYS A 78 -13.59 5.69 -13.61
C CYS A 78 -13.38 6.65 -14.79
N GLN A 79 -13.26 6.12 -16.01
CA GLN A 79 -13.10 6.93 -17.21
C GLN A 79 -14.30 7.86 -17.47
N LEU A 80 -15.52 7.40 -17.21
CA LEU A 80 -16.73 8.22 -17.36
C LEU A 80 -16.85 9.27 -16.25
N LEU A 81 -16.27 9.05 -15.10
CA LEU A 81 -16.26 9.95 -13.95
C LEU A 81 -15.24 11.08 -14.07
N GLU A 82 -14.25 10.97 -14.95
CA GLU A 82 -13.12 11.93 -15.07
C GLU A 82 -13.54 13.41 -15.14
N PRO A 83 -14.63 13.81 -15.86
CA PRO A 83 -15.05 15.21 -15.89
C PRO A 83 -15.48 15.78 -14.53
N THR A 84 -15.87 14.93 -13.59
CA THR A 84 -16.46 15.33 -12.30
C THR A 84 -15.41 15.64 -11.24
N VAL A 85 -14.31 14.89 -11.22
CA VAL A 85 -13.34 14.88 -10.10
C VAL A 85 -11.95 15.33 -10.52
N GLY A 86 -11.15 15.77 -9.55
CA GLY A 86 -9.75 16.15 -9.76
C GLY A 86 -8.78 15.00 -9.59
N GLY A 87 -9.20 13.88 -8.96
CA GLY A 87 -8.38 12.69 -8.79
C GLY A 87 -9.20 11.49 -8.36
N ILE A 88 -8.65 10.29 -8.49
CA ILE A 88 -9.29 9.02 -8.12
C ILE A 88 -8.37 8.24 -7.17
N ASN A 89 -8.89 7.90 -5.99
CA ASN A 89 -8.33 6.92 -5.09
C ASN A 89 -9.04 5.57 -5.31
N LEU A 90 -8.29 4.57 -5.75
CA LEU A 90 -8.76 3.19 -5.79
C LEU A 90 -8.54 2.55 -4.42
N GLU A 91 -9.55 1.84 -3.92
CA GLU A 91 -9.53 1.27 -2.56
C GLU A 91 -10.13 -0.13 -2.53
N ASP A 92 -9.54 -1.03 -1.73
CA ASP A 92 -10.10 -2.35 -1.41
C ASP A 92 -10.45 -3.22 -2.65
N ILE A 93 -9.60 -3.15 -3.70
CA ILE A 93 -9.72 -3.94 -4.92
C ILE A 93 -8.70 -5.07 -4.88
N LYS A 94 -9.16 -6.32 -5.09
CA LYS A 94 -8.31 -7.52 -5.00
C LYS A 94 -7.20 -7.56 -6.06
N ALA A 95 -6.05 -8.13 -5.69
CA ALA A 95 -5.03 -8.53 -6.65
C ALA A 95 -5.47 -9.84 -7.38
N PRO A 96 -5.12 -10.05 -8.68
CA PRO A 96 -4.30 -9.16 -9.49
C PRO A 96 -5.06 -8.03 -10.20
N ASP A 97 -6.39 -7.99 -10.09
CA ASP A 97 -7.28 -7.07 -10.83
C ASP A 97 -6.90 -5.59 -10.57
N CYS A 98 -6.54 -5.27 -9.33
CA CYS A 98 -6.15 -3.91 -8.94
C CYS A 98 -4.95 -3.37 -9.75
N PHE A 99 -3.99 -4.20 -10.10
CA PHE A 99 -2.84 -3.80 -10.92
C PHE A 99 -3.28 -3.43 -12.34
N TYR A 100 -4.09 -4.29 -12.97
CA TYR A 100 -4.62 -4.05 -14.31
C TYR A 100 -5.47 -2.79 -14.38
N ILE A 101 -6.35 -2.59 -13.38
CA ILE A 101 -7.21 -1.41 -13.28
C ILE A 101 -6.36 -0.14 -13.18
N GLU A 102 -5.46 -0.08 -12.21
CA GLU A 102 -4.62 1.11 -11.99
C GLU A 102 -3.74 1.42 -13.19
N GLU A 103 -3.02 0.42 -13.72
CA GLU A 103 -2.16 0.61 -14.89
C GLU A 103 -2.92 1.14 -16.11
N THR A 104 -4.13 0.63 -16.34
CA THR A 104 -4.97 1.06 -17.46
C THR A 104 -5.45 2.50 -17.27
N LEU A 105 -5.93 2.83 -16.07
CA LEU A 105 -6.43 4.17 -15.77
C LEU A 105 -5.30 5.21 -15.81
N ARG A 106 -4.14 4.93 -15.25
CA ARG A 106 -2.97 5.83 -15.31
C ARG A 106 -2.53 6.14 -16.75
N LYS A 107 -2.67 5.18 -17.67
CA LYS A 107 -2.34 5.37 -19.10
C LYS A 107 -3.39 6.14 -19.87
N THR A 108 -4.64 6.11 -19.44
CA THR A 108 -5.79 6.61 -20.23
C THR A 108 -6.43 7.87 -19.68
N MET A 109 -6.27 8.16 -18.40
CA MET A 109 -6.84 9.34 -17.75
C MET A 109 -5.85 10.51 -17.67
N LYS A 110 -6.38 11.72 -17.53
CA LYS A 110 -5.63 12.98 -17.43
C LYS A 110 -5.68 13.59 -16.04
N ILE A 111 -6.14 12.83 -15.06
CA ILE A 111 -6.15 13.18 -13.65
C ILE A 111 -5.39 12.10 -12.85
N PRO A 112 -4.84 12.40 -11.68
CA PRO A 112 -4.12 11.43 -10.88
C PRO A 112 -5.06 10.28 -10.47
N VAL A 113 -4.60 9.04 -10.72
CA VAL A 113 -5.18 7.80 -10.23
C VAL A 113 -4.15 7.14 -9.33
N PHE A 114 -4.56 6.77 -8.13
CA PHE A 114 -3.68 6.23 -7.09
C PHE A 114 -4.41 5.13 -6.33
N HIS A 115 -3.76 3.97 -6.20
CA HIS A 115 -4.31 2.86 -5.42
C HIS A 115 -3.64 2.86 -4.03
N ASP A 116 -4.37 3.27 -3.02
CA ASP A 116 -3.80 3.48 -1.69
C ASP A 116 -3.28 2.20 -1.04
N ASP A 117 -3.98 1.07 -1.17
CA ASP A 117 -3.51 -0.22 -0.64
C ASP A 117 -2.16 -0.66 -1.23
N GLN A 118 -1.87 -0.26 -2.46
CA GLN A 118 -0.58 -0.53 -3.08
C GLN A 118 0.47 0.49 -2.62
N HIS A 119 0.20 1.77 -2.83
CA HIS A 119 1.22 2.81 -2.77
C HIS A 119 1.28 3.56 -1.45
N GLY A 120 0.15 3.71 -0.74
CA GLY A 120 0.13 4.39 0.55
C GLY A 120 1.00 3.68 1.57
N THR A 121 0.79 2.38 1.75
CA THR A 121 1.62 1.55 2.63
C THR A 121 3.08 1.51 2.20
N ALA A 122 3.34 1.41 0.88
CA ALA A 122 4.70 1.38 0.33
C ALA A 122 5.47 2.67 0.68
N ILE A 123 4.88 3.84 0.46
CA ILE A 123 5.50 5.14 0.73
C ILE A 123 5.77 5.31 2.22
N ILE A 124 4.77 5.10 3.07
CA ILE A 124 4.91 5.34 4.51
C ILE A 124 5.85 4.33 5.17
N SER A 125 5.79 3.06 4.79
CA SER A 125 6.74 2.07 5.30
C SER A 125 8.16 2.28 4.76
N GLY A 126 8.29 2.81 3.54
CA GLY A 126 9.58 3.22 2.98
C GLY A 126 10.24 4.35 3.79
N ALA A 127 9.48 5.40 4.11
CA ALA A 127 9.94 6.47 4.98
C ALA A 127 10.32 5.96 6.39
N ALA A 128 9.51 5.06 6.95
CA ALA A 128 9.80 4.42 8.23
C ALA A 128 11.06 3.54 8.16
N LEU A 129 11.27 2.81 7.06
CA LEU A 129 12.45 1.99 6.85
C LEU A 129 13.72 2.84 6.85
N LEU A 130 13.76 3.93 6.08
CA LEU A 130 14.91 4.83 6.02
C LEU A 130 15.28 5.36 7.42
N ASN A 131 14.29 5.87 8.17
CA ASN A 131 14.52 6.36 9.51
C ASN A 131 14.95 5.24 10.49
N ALA A 132 14.36 4.05 10.39
CA ALA A 132 14.75 2.92 11.24
C ALA A 132 16.17 2.44 10.94
N LEU A 133 16.59 2.43 9.68
CA LEU A 133 17.94 2.09 9.27
C LEU A 133 18.98 3.06 9.84
N ASP A 134 18.68 4.36 9.83
CA ASP A 134 19.52 5.38 10.46
C ASP A 134 19.68 5.14 11.97
N VAL A 135 18.61 4.79 12.66
CA VAL A 135 18.65 4.51 14.12
C VAL A 135 19.47 3.26 14.44
N VAL A 136 19.39 2.20 13.62
CA VAL A 136 20.15 0.95 13.84
C VAL A 136 21.52 0.94 13.14
N GLU A 137 21.90 2.03 12.48
CA GLU A 137 23.17 2.21 11.75
C GLU A 137 23.41 1.11 10.69
N LYS A 138 22.35 0.70 9.95
CA LYS A 138 22.43 -0.27 8.86
C LYS A 138 22.30 0.41 7.51
N ARG A 139 23.04 -0.09 6.52
CA ARG A 139 22.99 0.41 5.14
C ARG A 139 21.87 -0.31 4.40
N ILE A 140 21.07 0.43 3.64
CA ILE A 140 19.89 -0.09 2.94
C ILE A 140 20.23 -1.22 1.94
N GLU A 141 21.38 -1.14 1.28
CA GLU A 141 21.83 -2.14 0.32
C GLU A 141 22.27 -3.47 0.97
N ASP A 142 22.55 -3.48 2.26
CA ASP A 142 23.07 -4.65 2.97
C ASP A 142 22.00 -5.43 3.73
N VAL A 143 20.83 -4.80 3.99
CA VAL A 143 19.79 -5.43 4.80
C VAL A 143 19.05 -6.53 4.08
N ARG A 144 18.71 -7.60 4.82
CA ARG A 144 17.87 -8.71 4.39
C ARG A 144 16.44 -8.46 4.86
N VAL A 145 15.52 -8.36 3.91
CA VAL A 145 14.11 -8.00 4.15
C VAL A 145 13.21 -9.22 3.89
N VAL A 146 12.38 -9.55 4.86
CA VAL A 146 11.41 -10.66 4.75
C VAL A 146 10.00 -10.10 4.82
N PHE A 147 9.22 -10.36 3.77
CA PHE A 147 7.81 -10.02 3.70
C PHE A 147 6.93 -11.21 4.10
N SER A 148 6.01 -10.99 5.02
CA SER A 148 4.87 -11.87 5.27
C SER A 148 3.65 -11.28 4.60
N GLY A 149 3.23 -11.91 3.51
CA GLY A 149 2.22 -11.42 2.56
C GLY A 149 2.80 -11.28 1.16
N ALA A 150 1.97 -11.54 0.14
CA ALA A 150 2.31 -11.40 -1.27
C ALA A 150 1.10 -10.89 -2.08
N GLY A 151 0.28 -10.06 -1.45
CA GLY A 151 -0.83 -9.35 -2.07
C GLY A 151 -0.37 -8.01 -2.68
N ALA A 152 -1.34 -7.20 -3.09
CA ALA A 152 -1.09 -5.91 -3.74
C ALA A 152 -0.13 -5.00 -2.94
N SER A 153 -0.38 -4.86 -1.63
CA SER A 153 0.43 -4.03 -0.74
C SER A 153 1.87 -4.54 -0.63
N ALA A 154 2.05 -5.86 -0.43
CA ALA A 154 3.39 -6.44 -0.28
C ALA A 154 4.23 -6.31 -1.56
N ILE A 155 3.64 -6.57 -2.73
CA ILE A 155 4.29 -6.42 -4.04
C ILE A 155 4.71 -4.96 -4.28
N ALA A 156 3.81 -4.01 -4.05
CA ALA A 156 4.09 -2.59 -4.22
C ALA A 156 5.16 -2.09 -3.23
N THR A 157 5.07 -2.52 -1.96
CA THR A 157 6.05 -2.16 -0.92
C THR A 157 7.44 -2.71 -1.24
N ALA A 158 7.55 -3.98 -1.62
CA ALA A 158 8.82 -4.59 -2.00
C ALA A 158 9.44 -3.88 -3.24
N SER A 159 8.62 -3.56 -4.25
CA SER A 159 9.06 -2.78 -5.42
C SER A 159 9.56 -1.38 -5.02
N HIS A 160 8.87 -0.73 -4.09
CA HIS A 160 9.29 0.58 -3.57
C HIS A 160 10.61 0.47 -2.79
N TYR A 161 10.79 -0.55 -1.96
CA TYR A 161 12.03 -0.79 -1.22
C TYR A 161 13.23 -1.02 -2.15
N VAL A 162 13.02 -1.72 -3.28
CA VAL A 162 14.06 -1.86 -4.31
C VAL A 162 14.45 -0.49 -4.89
N ARG A 163 13.50 0.40 -5.15
CA ARG A 163 13.80 1.78 -5.61
C ARG A 163 14.52 2.61 -4.56
N LEU A 164 14.25 2.40 -3.28
CA LEU A 164 14.96 3.03 -2.17
C LEU A 164 16.40 2.52 -2.01
N GLY A 165 16.74 1.36 -2.59
CA GLY A 165 18.11 0.82 -2.59
C GLY A 165 18.26 -0.57 -1.97
N VAL A 166 17.18 -1.20 -1.50
CA VAL A 166 17.24 -2.62 -1.08
C VAL A 166 17.53 -3.48 -2.30
N ARG A 167 18.50 -4.37 -2.21
CA ARG A 167 18.81 -5.30 -3.31
C ARG A 167 17.70 -6.33 -3.47
N LEU A 168 17.27 -6.58 -4.69
CA LEU A 168 16.20 -7.53 -4.99
C LEU A 168 16.51 -8.93 -4.44
N GLU A 169 17.75 -9.39 -4.55
CA GLU A 169 18.21 -10.68 -4.04
C GLU A 169 18.21 -10.78 -2.50
N HIS A 170 18.09 -9.66 -1.80
CA HIS A 170 17.96 -9.62 -0.35
C HIS A 170 16.51 -9.64 0.14
N ILE A 171 15.53 -9.60 -0.78
CA ILE A 171 14.11 -9.65 -0.43
C ILE A 171 13.62 -11.10 -0.51
N ILE A 172 13.08 -11.61 0.58
CA ILE A 172 12.36 -12.89 0.61
C ILE A 172 10.88 -12.59 0.88
N MET A 173 10.01 -13.07 0.01
CA MET A 173 8.57 -12.90 0.15
C MET A 173 7.90 -14.23 0.49
N CYS A 174 6.94 -14.22 1.42
CA CYS A 174 6.15 -15.37 1.83
C CYS A 174 4.67 -15.12 1.59
N ASP A 175 3.96 -16.10 1.08
CA ASP A 175 2.51 -16.14 1.09
C ASP A 175 1.98 -17.28 2.00
N LYS A 176 0.67 -17.55 1.95
CA LYS A 176 0.03 -18.62 2.74
C LYS A 176 0.62 -20.02 2.52
N SER A 177 1.33 -20.23 1.42
CA SER A 177 1.98 -21.51 1.05
C SER A 177 3.47 -21.51 1.37
N GLY A 178 3.99 -20.48 2.07
CA GLY A 178 5.40 -20.34 2.44
C GLY A 178 6.18 -19.41 1.52
N VAL A 179 7.49 -19.60 1.46
CA VAL A 179 8.41 -18.75 0.69
C VAL A 179 8.12 -18.82 -0.81
N ILE A 180 8.20 -17.66 -1.47
CA ILE A 180 8.19 -17.53 -2.92
C ILE A 180 9.63 -17.68 -3.42
N TRP A 181 9.96 -18.85 -3.98
CA TRP A 181 11.30 -19.21 -4.40
C TRP A 181 11.37 -19.51 -5.90
N ALA A 182 12.53 -19.40 -6.50
CA ALA A 182 12.77 -19.64 -7.92
C ALA A 182 12.42 -21.10 -8.32
N GLY A 183 11.45 -21.26 -9.21
CA GLY A 183 10.96 -22.57 -9.62
C GLY A 183 9.79 -23.13 -8.80
N ARG A 184 9.22 -22.37 -7.86
CA ARG A 184 7.99 -22.75 -7.14
C ARG A 184 6.84 -22.92 -8.15
N PRO A 185 6.17 -24.11 -8.18
CA PRO A 185 5.16 -24.39 -9.21
C PRO A 185 3.76 -23.86 -8.89
N GLU A 186 3.46 -23.63 -7.60
CA GLU A 186 2.10 -23.40 -7.14
C GLU A 186 1.87 -21.95 -6.68
N HIS A 187 0.65 -21.44 -6.90
CA HIS A 187 0.19 -20.12 -6.43
C HIS A 187 1.10 -18.97 -6.88
N MET A 188 1.62 -19.06 -8.10
CA MET A 188 2.45 -18.03 -8.72
C MET A 188 1.66 -17.22 -9.74
N ASP A 189 2.02 -15.96 -9.85
CA ASP A 189 1.58 -15.03 -10.88
C ASP A 189 2.78 -14.16 -11.33
N PRO A 190 2.67 -13.37 -12.40
CA PRO A 190 3.78 -12.56 -12.90
C PRO A 190 4.32 -11.53 -11.88
N TYR A 191 3.49 -11.05 -10.98
CA TYR A 191 3.90 -10.07 -9.97
C TYR A 191 4.73 -10.73 -8.86
N LYS A 192 4.30 -11.88 -8.36
CA LYS A 192 5.07 -12.67 -7.39
C LYS A 192 6.38 -13.20 -7.96
N ALA A 193 6.38 -13.58 -9.23
CA ALA A 193 7.56 -14.14 -9.91
C ALA A 193 8.76 -13.18 -9.91
N GLN A 194 8.53 -11.87 -9.82
CA GLN A 194 9.58 -10.86 -9.73
C GLN A 194 10.41 -10.97 -8.43
N PHE A 195 9.82 -11.55 -7.37
CA PHE A 195 10.44 -11.71 -6.05
C PHE A 195 10.80 -13.17 -5.74
N ALA A 196 10.76 -14.05 -6.74
CA ALA A 196 11.13 -15.45 -6.60
C ALA A 196 12.66 -15.60 -6.63
N ASN A 197 13.28 -15.55 -5.46
CA ASN A 197 14.72 -15.65 -5.31
C ASN A 197 15.19 -17.10 -5.14
N ASP A 198 16.47 -17.37 -5.47
CA ASP A 198 17.12 -18.65 -5.19
C ASP A 198 17.47 -18.71 -3.69
N THR A 199 16.67 -19.44 -2.95
CA THR A 199 16.81 -19.60 -1.49
C THR A 199 16.42 -21.00 -1.06
N PRO A 200 17.12 -21.61 -0.08
CA PRO A 200 16.72 -22.88 0.49
C PRO A 200 15.51 -22.78 1.44
N ALA A 201 15.18 -21.58 1.92
CA ALA A 201 14.07 -21.35 2.85
C ALA A 201 12.72 -21.71 2.20
N ARG A 202 11.83 -22.33 2.94
CA ARG A 202 10.48 -22.72 2.53
C ARG A 202 9.40 -22.17 3.45
N THR A 203 9.75 -21.87 4.69
CA THR A 203 8.86 -21.34 5.74
C THR A 203 9.25 -19.91 6.13
N LEU A 204 8.32 -19.17 6.74
CA LEU A 204 8.59 -17.83 7.26
C LEU A 204 9.70 -17.84 8.32
N LEU A 205 9.72 -18.84 9.21
CA LEU A 205 10.76 -18.99 10.22
C LEU A 205 12.14 -19.15 9.61
N GLU A 206 12.28 -20.01 8.59
CA GLU A 206 13.54 -20.20 7.88
C GLU A 206 14.00 -18.93 7.16
N ALA A 207 13.06 -18.18 6.58
CA ALA A 207 13.35 -16.91 5.91
C ALA A 207 13.84 -15.84 6.91
N LEU A 208 13.28 -15.82 8.11
CA LEU A 208 13.62 -14.85 9.16
C LEU A 208 14.95 -15.11 9.84
N ALA A 209 15.54 -16.29 9.68
CA ALA A 209 16.83 -16.60 10.28
C ALA A 209 17.94 -15.64 9.83
N GLY A 210 18.38 -14.76 10.72
CA GLY A 210 19.37 -13.71 10.46
C GLY A 210 18.86 -12.55 9.59
N ALA A 211 17.55 -12.38 9.39
CA ALA A 211 16.98 -11.25 8.68
C ALA A 211 17.06 -9.95 9.49
N ASP A 212 17.25 -8.83 8.82
CA ASP A 212 17.33 -7.50 9.42
C ASP A 212 15.97 -6.82 9.54
N VAL A 213 15.08 -7.05 8.57
CA VAL A 213 13.79 -6.37 8.46
C VAL A 213 12.68 -7.39 8.23
N PHE A 214 11.63 -7.30 9.02
CA PHE A 214 10.36 -7.98 8.80
C PHE A 214 9.30 -6.97 8.38
N VAL A 215 8.55 -7.27 7.32
CA VAL A 215 7.42 -6.48 6.85
C VAL A 215 6.18 -7.36 6.80
N GLY A 216 5.31 -7.20 7.78
CA GLY A 216 4.05 -7.91 7.89
C GLY A 216 2.94 -7.19 7.16
N LEU A 217 2.41 -7.82 6.11
CA LEU A 217 1.28 -7.37 5.30
C LEU A 217 0.34 -8.57 5.04
N SER A 218 0.06 -9.34 6.10
CA SER A 218 -0.61 -10.63 6.03
C SER A 218 -1.81 -10.73 6.99
N ALA A 219 -1.62 -11.39 8.10
CA ALA A 219 -2.69 -11.69 9.05
C ALA A 219 -2.20 -11.60 10.50
N ALA A 220 -3.15 -11.34 11.40
CA ALA A 220 -2.91 -11.31 12.82
C ALA A 220 -2.19 -12.58 13.32
N GLY A 221 -1.16 -12.39 14.17
CA GLY A 221 -0.44 -13.50 14.80
C GLY A 221 0.44 -14.33 13.87
N ALA A 222 0.72 -13.87 12.65
CA ALA A 222 1.58 -14.58 11.70
C ALA A 222 3.05 -14.67 12.12
N MET A 223 3.49 -13.82 13.05
CA MET A 223 4.86 -13.81 13.59
C MET A 223 4.88 -14.29 15.05
N SER A 224 5.73 -15.25 15.37
CA SER A 224 5.93 -15.79 16.72
C SER A 224 7.17 -15.20 17.42
N GLY A 225 7.24 -15.36 18.74
CA GLY A 225 8.45 -14.99 19.51
C GLY A 225 9.71 -15.76 19.07
N GLU A 226 9.58 -17.01 18.63
CA GLU A 226 10.68 -17.79 18.05
C GLU A 226 11.21 -17.14 16.77
N MET A 227 10.31 -16.66 15.91
CA MET A 227 10.68 -15.94 14.69
C MET A 227 11.42 -14.63 15.02
N VAL A 228 10.96 -13.89 16.04
CA VAL A 228 11.66 -12.69 16.53
C VAL A 228 13.06 -13.01 17.01
N ALA A 229 13.22 -14.09 17.79
CA ALA A 229 14.51 -14.52 18.30
C ALA A 229 15.49 -14.97 17.19
N ALA A 230 14.98 -15.50 16.06
CA ALA A 230 15.78 -15.96 14.93
C ALA A 230 16.34 -14.82 14.07
N MET A 231 15.79 -13.60 14.16
CA MET A 231 16.25 -12.44 13.38
C MET A 231 17.68 -12.00 13.77
N GLY A 232 18.31 -11.25 12.91
CA GLY A 232 19.62 -10.62 13.14
C GLY A 232 19.61 -9.64 14.31
N ALA A 233 20.77 -9.05 14.63
CA ALA A 233 20.90 -8.03 15.66
C ALA A 233 20.19 -6.73 15.25
N ASN A 234 19.61 -6.01 16.22
CA ASN A 234 18.90 -4.75 16.02
C ASN A 234 17.89 -4.84 14.85
N PRO A 235 16.91 -5.79 14.90
CA PRO A 235 15.98 -5.96 13.80
C PRO A 235 14.92 -4.86 13.76
N ILE A 236 14.42 -4.60 12.55
CA ILE A 236 13.30 -3.72 12.30
C ILE A 236 12.06 -4.59 12.00
N ILE A 237 10.99 -4.41 12.77
CA ILE A 237 9.77 -5.21 12.69
C ILE A 237 8.58 -4.29 12.38
N PHE A 238 8.10 -4.31 11.16
CA PHE A 238 6.88 -3.64 10.72
C PHE A 238 5.74 -4.65 10.69
N ALA A 239 4.90 -4.68 11.73
CA ALA A 239 3.74 -5.54 11.85
C ALA A 239 2.49 -4.75 11.49
N LEU A 240 2.16 -4.69 10.20
CA LEU A 240 1.22 -3.72 9.63
C LEU A 240 -0.17 -4.29 9.34
N ALA A 241 -0.44 -5.58 9.65
CA ALA A 241 -1.78 -6.14 9.53
C ALA A 241 -2.77 -5.39 10.44
N ASN A 242 -3.97 -5.16 9.92
CA ASN A 242 -5.05 -4.47 10.61
C ASN A 242 -6.31 -5.35 10.69
N PRO A 243 -7.11 -5.26 11.78
CA PRO A 243 -6.93 -4.41 12.97
C PRO A 243 -5.91 -4.95 13.98
N MET A 244 -5.49 -6.20 13.87
CA MET A 244 -4.52 -6.85 14.74
C MET A 244 -3.23 -7.13 13.98
N PRO A 245 -2.06 -6.70 14.50
CA PRO A 245 -0.77 -6.91 13.84
C PRO A 245 -0.33 -8.38 13.85
N GLU A 246 0.65 -8.71 13.02
CA GLU A 246 1.28 -10.04 12.96
C GLU A 246 1.89 -10.46 14.30
N ILE A 247 2.38 -9.48 15.07
CA ILE A 247 2.86 -9.64 16.45
C ILE A 247 2.65 -8.32 17.19
N LEU A 248 2.32 -8.39 18.46
CA LEU A 248 2.16 -7.21 19.31
C LEU A 248 3.53 -6.70 19.80
N PRO A 249 3.74 -5.38 19.93
CA PRO A 249 5.01 -4.81 20.41
C PRO A 249 5.47 -5.36 21.75
N GLU A 250 4.55 -5.62 22.70
CA GLU A 250 4.86 -6.23 23.98
C GLU A 250 5.35 -7.68 23.88
N GLN A 251 4.88 -8.43 22.90
CA GLN A 251 5.37 -9.79 22.61
C GLN A 251 6.80 -9.78 22.07
N VAL A 252 7.13 -8.78 21.22
CA VAL A 252 8.51 -8.58 20.74
C VAL A 252 9.43 -8.23 21.90
N ARG A 253 9.04 -7.27 22.75
CA ARG A 253 9.83 -6.85 23.93
C ARG A 253 10.03 -7.96 24.95
N ALA A 254 9.11 -8.92 25.04
CA ALA A 254 9.28 -10.10 25.90
C ALA A 254 10.39 -11.04 25.42
N VAL A 255 10.81 -10.95 24.16
CA VAL A 255 11.85 -11.79 23.53
C VAL A 255 13.19 -11.06 23.45
N ARG A 256 13.16 -9.76 23.06
CA ARG A 256 14.37 -8.93 22.86
C ARG A 256 14.07 -7.44 22.99
N ASP A 257 15.04 -6.66 23.39
CA ASP A 257 14.94 -5.23 23.66
C ASP A 257 15.63 -4.34 22.62
N ASP A 258 16.40 -4.94 21.69
CA ASP A 258 17.12 -4.23 20.62
C ASP A 258 16.30 -4.02 19.33
N ALA A 259 15.02 -4.47 19.29
CA ALA A 259 14.19 -4.37 18.12
C ALA A 259 13.47 -3.01 17.99
N ILE A 260 13.48 -2.42 16.81
CA ILE A 260 12.53 -1.36 16.44
C ILE A 260 11.23 -2.02 15.98
N VAL A 261 10.11 -1.65 16.61
CA VAL A 261 8.78 -2.17 16.26
C VAL A 261 7.85 -1.05 15.86
N ALA A 262 7.17 -1.22 14.71
CA ALA A 262 6.11 -0.34 14.25
C ALA A 262 4.85 -1.14 13.90
N THR A 263 3.69 -0.53 14.06
CA THR A 263 2.38 -1.10 13.69
C THR A 263 1.56 -0.10 12.90
N GLY A 264 0.47 -0.56 12.26
CA GLY A 264 -0.51 0.34 11.63
C GLY A 264 -1.41 1.08 12.62
N ARG A 265 -1.33 0.77 13.91
CA ARG A 265 -2.25 1.28 14.95
C ARG A 265 -1.75 2.60 15.54
N SER A 266 -2.71 3.52 15.81
CA SER A 266 -2.42 4.82 16.43
C SER A 266 -2.26 4.78 17.96
N ASP A 267 -2.62 3.66 18.60
CA ASP A 267 -2.49 3.48 20.06
C ASP A 267 -1.13 2.87 20.47
N TYR A 268 -0.25 2.59 19.49
CA TYR A 268 1.13 2.18 19.71
C TYR A 268 2.10 3.27 19.21
N PRO A 269 3.31 3.37 19.80
CA PRO A 269 4.36 4.20 19.24
C PRO A 269 4.80 3.67 17.86
N ASN A 270 5.42 4.56 17.04
CA ASN A 270 5.87 4.23 15.68
C ASN A 270 4.72 3.76 14.77
N GLN A 271 3.67 4.57 14.68
CA GLN A 271 2.58 4.28 13.74
C GLN A 271 3.07 4.36 12.30
N VAL A 272 2.90 3.28 11.55
CA VAL A 272 3.12 3.19 10.09
C VAL A 272 1.80 2.82 9.44
N ASN A 273 1.08 3.83 8.98
CA ASN A 273 -0.24 3.70 8.39
C ASN A 273 -0.37 4.61 7.17
N ASN A 274 -1.05 4.16 6.12
CA ASN A 274 -1.23 4.90 4.88
C ASN A 274 -1.94 6.26 5.06
N VAL A 275 -2.69 6.47 6.15
CA VAL A 275 -3.30 7.77 6.49
C VAL A 275 -2.28 8.88 6.65
N LEU A 276 -1.04 8.56 6.95
CA LEU A 276 0.05 9.54 7.03
C LEU A 276 0.52 10.02 5.65
N GLY A 277 0.07 9.39 4.57
CA GLY A 277 0.51 9.67 3.19
C GLY A 277 -0.62 10.12 2.26
N PHE A 278 -1.63 9.27 2.03
CA PHE A 278 -2.57 9.47 0.94
C PHE A 278 -3.30 10.84 0.93
N PRO A 279 -3.75 11.41 2.08
CA PRO A 279 -4.47 12.68 2.01
C PRO A 279 -3.58 13.81 1.49
N PHE A 280 -2.33 13.83 1.92
CA PHE A 280 -1.35 14.86 1.57
C PHE A 280 -0.81 14.68 0.14
N ILE A 281 -0.67 13.44 -0.33
CA ILE A 281 -0.31 13.12 -1.73
C ILE A 281 -1.38 13.68 -2.67
N PHE A 282 -2.66 13.44 -2.39
CA PHE A 282 -3.74 14.00 -3.19
C PHE A 282 -3.84 15.51 -3.06
N ARG A 283 -3.62 16.07 -1.87
CA ARG A 283 -3.57 17.53 -1.70
C ARG A 283 -2.49 18.16 -2.58
N GLY A 284 -1.27 17.63 -2.53
CA GLY A 284 -0.17 18.12 -3.36
C GLY A 284 -0.43 17.91 -4.87
N ALA A 285 -0.98 16.77 -5.26
CA ALA A 285 -1.30 16.48 -6.66
C ALA A 285 -2.38 17.43 -7.22
N LEU A 286 -3.43 17.73 -6.44
CA LEU A 286 -4.49 18.64 -6.86
C LEU A 286 -4.00 20.10 -6.89
N ASP A 287 -3.22 20.54 -5.92
CA ASP A 287 -2.64 21.89 -5.88
C ASP A 287 -1.70 22.14 -7.06
N ALA A 288 -0.92 21.13 -7.43
CA ALA A 288 -0.04 21.19 -8.59
C ALA A 288 -0.76 20.94 -9.92
N ARG A 289 -2.05 20.58 -9.92
CA ARG A 289 -2.80 20.10 -11.08
C ARG A 289 -2.06 18.98 -11.80
N ALA A 290 -1.51 18.04 -11.03
CA ALA A 290 -0.80 16.90 -11.58
C ALA A 290 -1.76 16.00 -12.36
N THR A 291 -1.29 15.42 -13.45
CA THR A 291 -2.05 14.44 -14.24
C THR A 291 -1.81 13.00 -13.79
N GLU A 292 -0.78 12.79 -12.98
CA GLU A 292 -0.45 11.49 -12.39
C GLU A 292 0.30 11.67 -11.05
N VAL A 293 0.33 10.63 -10.23
CA VAL A 293 1.31 10.46 -9.15
C VAL A 293 2.39 9.53 -9.66
N ASN A 294 3.54 10.11 -10.05
CA ASN A 294 4.65 9.35 -10.61
C ASN A 294 5.59 8.78 -9.54
N GLU A 295 6.62 8.03 -9.96
CA GLU A 295 7.52 7.38 -9.02
C GLU A 295 8.41 8.38 -8.26
N GLU A 296 8.83 9.47 -8.91
CA GLU A 296 9.60 10.55 -8.27
C GLU A 296 8.82 11.21 -7.14
N MET A 297 7.52 11.45 -7.35
CA MET A 297 6.63 11.99 -6.31
C MET A 297 6.46 11.03 -5.11
N LYS A 298 6.49 9.72 -5.37
CA LYS A 298 6.42 8.70 -4.30
C LYS A 298 7.73 8.57 -3.52
N MET A 299 8.86 8.91 -4.15
CA MET A 299 10.18 8.84 -3.54
C MET A 299 10.55 10.09 -2.74
N ALA A 300 9.93 11.23 -3.07
CA ALA A 300 10.13 12.51 -2.37
C ALA A 300 9.42 12.57 -1.03
#